data_3319f2e289d777876837e31875fa7043
#
_entry.id   3319f2e289d777876837e31875fa7043
#
_cell.length_a   1.000
_cell.length_b   1.000
_cell.length_c   1.000
_cell.angle_alpha   90.00
_cell.angle_beta   90.00
_cell.angle_gamma   90.00
#
_symmetry.space_group_name_H-M   'P 1'
#
loop_
_entity.id
_entity.type
_entity.pdbx_description
1 polymer ?
#
loop_
_entity_poly.entity_id
_entity_poly.type
_entity_poly.pdbx_seq_one_letter_code
_entity_poly.pdbx_strand_id
1 'polypeptide(L)'
;MTGRFLMVQALAALAVALTISPAATAQNVTSNAASLHRQIQNDSVAPTIAPAGADVTMVVFSDYQCPYCRKVHPALEQLRREDPKLRVVYRDWPVFGAVSREAARTAIAANYQGRHAAFNNALMQTQGRITSQSIRIAADRAGLDWARLQADLVKHDEAIDAALARTHRYARAIGLAGTPALVIGRYLLPGAVELPTLREAVAAARRGNAD
;
A
#
# COMPACT_ATOMS: atom_id res chain seq x y z
N MET A 1 5.03 87.52 9.60
CA MET A 1 5.76 86.52 10.39
C MET A 1 4.93 85.25 10.35
N THR A 2 5.34 84.32 9.55
CA THR A 2 4.60 83.16 9.12
C THR A 2 4.97 81.93 9.97
N GLY A 3 4.00 81.43 10.77
CA GLY A 3 4.16 80.18 11.52
C GLY A 3 3.65 78.97 10.70
N ARG A 4 4.58 78.08 10.32
CA ARG A 4 4.28 76.78 9.65
C ARG A 4 3.87 75.75 10.68
N PHE A 5 2.60 75.29 10.63
CA PHE A 5 2.14 74.09 11.35
C PHE A 5 2.63 72.87 10.60
N LEU A 6 3.45 72.05 11.24
CA LEU A 6 3.82 70.69 10.80
C LEU A 6 2.78 69.72 11.30
N MET A 7 2.02 69.16 10.37
CA MET A 7 1.05 68.08 10.61
C MET A 7 1.79 66.77 10.55
N VAL A 8 2.01 66.11 11.71
CA VAL A 8 2.57 64.77 11.80
C VAL A 8 1.45 63.77 11.59
N GLN A 9 1.45 63.11 10.44
CA GLN A 9 0.54 61.96 10.17
C GLN A 9 1.14 60.69 10.81
N ALA A 10 0.48 60.15 11.82
CA ALA A 10 0.80 58.85 12.41
C ALA A 10 0.21 57.75 11.52
N LEU A 11 1.05 57.03 10.81
CA LEU A 11 0.69 55.77 10.12
C LEU A 11 0.55 54.67 11.18
N ALA A 12 -0.69 54.31 11.48
CA ALA A 12 -1.00 53.10 12.27
C ALA A 12 -0.84 51.87 11.38
N ALA A 13 0.25 51.14 11.53
CA ALA A 13 0.45 49.85 10.90
C ALA A 13 -0.42 48.79 11.61
N LEU A 14 -1.48 48.35 10.92
CA LEU A 14 -2.37 47.29 11.37
C LEU A 14 -1.67 45.96 11.15
N ALA A 15 -1.01 45.41 12.17
CA ALA A 15 -0.44 44.07 12.16
C ALA A 15 -1.56 43.04 12.32
N VAL A 16 -2.01 42.44 11.22
CA VAL A 16 -2.91 41.29 11.24
C VAL A 16 -2.10 40.06 11.67
N ALA A 17 -2.16 39.71 12.95
CA ALA A 17 -1.62 38.46 13.43
C ALA A 17 -2.52 37.31 12.96
N LEU A 18 -2.06 36.51 11.98
CA LEU A 18 -2.69 35.25 11.62
C LEU A 18 -2.51 34.27 12.79
N THR A 19 -3.46 34.17 13.67
CA THR A 19 -3.51 33.12 14.71
C THR A 19 -4.01 31.83 14.08
N ILE A 20 -3.12 30.89 13.77
CA ILE A 20 -3.50 29.54 13.35
C ILE A 20 -4.06 28.83 14.57
N SER A 21 -5.35 28.54 14.60
CA SER A 21 -6.01 27.83 15.69
C SER A 21 -5.50 26.39 15.81
N PRO A 22 -5.12 25.90 17.00
CA PRO A 22 -4.65 24.50 17.18
C PRO A 22 -5.71 23.46 16.77
N ALA A 23 -6.99 23.81 16.80
CA ALA A 23 -8.05 22.96 16.30
C ALA A 23 -8.02 22.78 14.79
N ALA A 24 -7.66 23.81 14.02
CA ALA A 24 -7.52 23.73 12.56
C ALA A 24 -6.36 22.84 12.12
N THR A 25 -5.24 22.85 12.87
CA THR A 25 -4.10 21.96 12.62
C THR A 25 -4.42 20.51 12.93
N ALA A 26 -5.10 20.22 14.02
CA ALA A 26 -5.52 18.87 14.39
C ALA A 26 -6.50 18.26 13.36
N GLN A 27 -7.47 19.03 12.89
CA GLN A 27 -8.41 18.60 11.85
C GLN A 27 -7.72 18.31 10.51
N ASN A 28 -6.73 19.11 10.11
CA ASN A 28 -5.95 18.88 8.89
C ASN A 28 -5.11 17.60 8.97
N VAL A 29 -4.48 17.33 10.11
CA VAL A 29 -3.69 16.10 10.31
C VAL A 29 -4.59 14.86 10.24
N THR A 30 -5.75 14.89 10.88
CA THR A 30 -6.70 13.76 10.88
C THR A 30 -7.27 13.52 9.47
N SER A 31 -7.62 14.58 8.74
CA SER A 31 -8.14 14.47 7.38
C SER A 31 -7.09 13.93 6.41
N ASN A 32 -5.82 14.34 6.56
CA ASN A 32 -4.71 13.85 5.74
C ASN A 32 -4.42 12.36 6.02
N ALA A 33 -4.43 11.92 7.28
CA ALA A 33 -4.25 10.53 7.65
C ALA A 33 -5.38 9.64 7.09
N ALA A 34 -6.64 10.07 7.21
CA ALA A 34 -7.77 9.35 6.63
C ALA A 34 -7.72 9.30 5.10
N SER A 35 -7.27 10.38 4.45
CA SER A 35 -7.07 10.43 3.00
C SER A 35 -5.98 9.46 2.56
N LEU A 36 -4.83 9.45 3.22
CA LEU A 36 -3.73 8.52 2.96
C LEU A 36 -4.18 7.07 3.13
N HIS A 37 -4.90 6.77 4.20
CA HIS A 37 -5.44 5.43 4.47
C HIS A 37 -6.36 4.96 3.32
N ARG A 38 -7.28 5.82 2.84
CA ARG A 38 -8.12 5.50 1.68
C ARG A 38 -7.30 5.26 0.40
N GLN A 39 -6.28 6.07 0.15
CA GLN A 39 -5.41 5.92 -1.03
C GLN A 39 -4.60 4.61 -1.00
N ILE A 40 -4.13 4.20 0.18
CA ILE A 40 -3.42 2.93 0.37
C ILE A 40 -4.33 1.75 0.01
N GLN A 41 -5.61 1.83 0.35
CA GLN A 41 -6.58 0.75 0.12
C GLN A 41 -7.18 0.75 -1.29
N ASN A 42 -7.27 1.91 -1.97
CA ASN A 42 -8.05 2.05 -3.19
C ASN A 42 -7.19 2.57 -4.35
N ASP A 43 -6.37 1.70 -4.91
CA ASP A 43 -5.58 1.94 -6.13
C ASP A 43 -6.04 0.93 -7.20
N SER A 44 -6.52 1.44 -8.33
CA SER A 44 -7.07 0.61 -9.41
C SER A 44 -6.04 -0.31 -10.08
N VAL A 45 -4.74 -0.01 -9.94
CA VAL A 45 -3.64 -0.82 -10.48
C VAL A 45 -3.15 -1.84 -9.46
N ALA A 46 -3.37 -1.60 -8.16
CA ALA A 46 -2.96 -2.55 -7.11
C ALA A 46 -3.81 -3.84 -7.19
N PRO A 47 -3.16 -5.01 -7.32
CA PRO A 47 -3.89 -6.26 -7.33
C PRO A 47 -4.73 -6.42 -6.06
N THR A 48 -5.99 -6.79 -6.24
CA THR A 48 -6.95 -6.84 -5.14
C THR A 48 -7.83 -8.07 -5.24
N ILE A 49 -7.99 -8.77 -4.12
CA ILE A 49 -9.02 -9.78 -3.93
C ILE A 49 -10.14 -9.11 -3.13
N ALA A 50 -11.30 -8.93 -3.74
CA ALA A 50 -12.44 -8.25 -3.15
C ALA A 50 -13.70 -9.13 -3.22
N PRO A 51 -13.93 -10.03 -2.25
CA PRO A 51 -15.14 -10.82 -2.21
C PRO A 51 -16.37 -9.95 -1.98
N ALA A 52 -17.53 -10.43 -2.48
CA ALA A 52 -18.80 -9.75 -2.23
C ALA A 52 -19.09 -9.67 -0.72
N GLY A 53 -19.52 -8.50 -0.24
CA GLY A 53 -19.79 -8.26 1.17
C GLY A 53 -18.55 -8.18 2.07
N ALA A 54 -17.37 -7.89 1.50
CA ALA A 54 -16.16 -7.64 2.28
C ALA A 54 -16.38 -6.47 3.26
N ASP A 55 -16.02 -6.69 4.53
CA ASP A 55 -16.24 -5.76 5.64
C ASP A 55 -14.95 -5.27 6.30
N VAL A 56 -13.84 -5.96 6.05
CA VAL A 56 -12.48 -5.55 6.49
C VAL A 56 -11.53 -5.58 5.32
N THR A 57 -10.63 -4.59 5.25
CA THR A 57 -9.55 -4.56 4.27
C THR A 57 -8.21 -4.80 4.96
N MET A 58 -7.45 -5.74 4.41
CA MET A 58 -6.04 -5.96 4.72
C MET A 58 -5.19 -5.52 3.53
N VAL A 59 -4.25 -4.62 3.76
CA VAL A 59 -3.24 -4.22 2.78
C VAL A 59 -1.92 -4.90 3.13
N VAL A 60 -1.31 -5.56 2.15
CA VAL A 60 -0.06 -6.32 2.32
C VAL A 60 1.06 -5.62 1.58
N PHE A 61 1.99 -5.03 2.31
CA PHE A 61 3.25 -4.52 1.75
C PHE A 61 4.28 -5.64 1.76
N SER A 62 4.72 -6.10 0.59
CA SER A 62 5.59 -7.26 0.47
C SER A 62 6.62 -7.13 -0.66
N ASP A 63 7.69 -7.94 -0.54
CA ASP A 63 8.70 -8.15 -1.57
C ASP A 63 8.93 -9.66 -1.74
N TYR A 64 8.97 -10.13 -2.96
CA TYR A 64 9.12 -11.56 -3.28
C TYR A 64 10.48 -12.14 -2.88
N GLN A 65 11.53 -11.32 -2.76
CA GLN A 65 12.84 -11.74 -2.26
C GLN A 65 12.93 -11.74 -0.74
N CYS A 66 11.98 -11.11 -0.03
CA CYS A 66 11.99 -11.02 1.41
C CYS A 66 11.67 -12.37 2.06
N PRO A 67 12.59 -12.96 2.86
CA PRO A 67 12.33 -14.25 3.50
C PRO A 67 11.19 -14.21 4.51
N TYR A 68 11.00 -13.08 5.19
CA TYR A 68 9.90 -12.89 6.13
C TYR A 68 8.53 -12.74 5.44
N CYS A 69 8.49 -12.18 4.20
CA CYS A 69 7.27 -12.18 3.39
C CYS A 69 6.87 -13.60 3.01
N ARG A 70 7.82 -14.44 2.62
CA ARG A 70 7.56 -15.86 2.34
C ARG A 70 7.14 -16.61 3.59
N LYS A 71 7.74 -16.30 4.74
CA LYS A 71 7.39 -16.94 6.02
C LYS A 71 5.93 -16.65 6.42
N VAL A 72 5.45 -15.41 6.27
CA VAL A 72 4.08 -15.02 6.65
C VAL A 72 3.03 -15.43 5.60
N HIS A 73 3.43 -15.65 4.35
CA HIS A 73 2.51 -15.93 3.24
C HIS A 73 1.53 -17.10 3.49
N PRO A 74 1.94 -18.26 4.02
CA PRO A 74 0.99 -19.34 4.31
C PRO A 74 -0.10 -18.94 5.30
N ALA A 75 0.23 -18.12 6.32
CA ALA A 75 -0.74 -17.62 7.29
C ALA A 75 -1.72 -16.62 6.65
N LEU A 76 -1.25 -15.74 5.74
CA LEU A 76 -2.10 -14.84 4.97
C LEU A 76 -3.07 -15.61 4.08
N GLU A 77 -2.59 -16.62 3.37
CA GLU A 77 -3.42 -17.46 2.51
C GLU A 77 -4.42 -18.30 3.31
N GLN A 78 -4.04 -18.76 4.51
CA GLN A 78 -4.97 -19.47 5.40
C GLN A 78 -6.06 -18.52 5.90
N LEU A 79 -5.70 -17.33 6.41
CA LEU A 79 -6.67 -16.32 6.85
C LEU A 79 -7.66 -15.96 5.74
N ARG A 80 -7.18 -15.75 4.52
CA ARG A 80 -8.01 -15.42 3.36
C ARG A 80 -9.02 -16.53 3.01
N ARG A 81 -8.64 -17.80 3.19
CA ARG A 81 -9.57 -18.92 2.98
C ARG A 81 -10.59 -19.05 4.10
N GLU A 82 -10.21 -18.73 5.34
CA GLU A 82 -11.09 -18.81 6.51
C GLU A 82 -12.09 -17.67 6.58
N ASP A 83 -11.73 -16.49 6.04
CA ASP A 83 -12.54 -15.29 6.14
C ASP A 83 -12.99 -14.80 4.73
N PRO A 84 -14.18 -15.23 4.27
CA PRO A 84 -14.71 -14.87 2.97
C PRO A 84 -15.14 -13.39 2.86
N LYS A 85 -15.09 -12.62 3.96
CA LYS A 85 -15.39 -11.19 3.98
C LYS A 85 -14.13 -10.31 4.08
N LEU A 86 -12.95 -10.91 4.00
CA LEU A 86 -11.69 -10.20 4.01
C LEU A 86 -11.31 -9.73 2.60
N ARG A 87 -11.25 -8.42 2.39
CA ARG A 87 -10.66 -7.82 1.19
C ARG A 87 -9.14 -7.73 1.36
N VAL A 88 -8.37 -8.17 0.36
CA VAL A 88 -6.91 -8.10 0.38
C VAL A 88 -6.42 -7.24 -0.77
N VAL A 89 -5.61 -6.22 -0.45
CA VAL A 89 -4.93 -5.34 -1.41
C VAL A 89 -3.43 -5.61 -1.34
N TYR A 90 -2.83 -5.97 -2.47
CA TYR A 90 -1.39 -6.22 -2.54
C TYR A 90 -0.66 -4.95 -2.95
N ARG A 91 0.31 -4.56 -2.12
CA ARG A 91 1.22 -3.46 -2.35
C ARG A 91 2.63 -4.00 -2.52
N ASP A 92 2.95 -4.41 -3.76
CA ASP A 92 4.30 -4.85 -4.08
C ASP A 92 5.29 -3.71 -3.84
N TRP A 93 6.21 -3.93 -2.90
CA TRP A 93 7.21 -2.95 -2.50
C TRP A 93 8.62 -3.53 -2.67
N PRO A 94 9.19 -3.48 -3.91
CA PRO A 94 10.47 -4.10 -4.24
C PRO A 94 11.62 -3.32 -3.63
N VAL A 95 12.15 -3.79 -2.49
CA VAL A 95 13.26 -3.18 -1.74
C VAL A 95 14.57 -3.95 -1.85
N PHE A 96 14.55 -5.17 -2.44
CA PHE A 96 15.72 -6.04 -2.57
C PHE A 96 16.32 -6.05 -3.99
N GLY A 97 16.20 -4.95 -4.74
CA GLY A 97 16.91 -4.73 -6.00
C GLY A 97 16.13 -5.10 -7.26
N ALA A 98 16.87 -5.24 -8.38
CA ALA A 98 16.29 -5.32 -9.72
C ALA A 98 15.34 -6.52 -9.91
N VAL A 99 15.71 -7.70 -9.41
CA VAL A 99 14.88 -8.90 -9.55
C VAL A 99 13.59 -8.81 -8.72
N SER A 100 13.63 -8.16 -7.55
CA SER A 100 12.40 -7.84 -6.80
C SER A 100 11.48 -6.92 -7.60
N ARG A 101 12.06 -5.93 -8.29
CA ARG A 101 11.28 -5.04 -9.16
C ARG A 101 10.69 -5.79 -10.36
N GLU A 102 11.45 -6.67 -11.01
CA GLU A 102 10.96 -7.54 -12.07
C GLU A 102 9.79 -8.40 -11.59
N ALA A 103 9.93 -9.05 -10.43
CA ALA A 103 8.88 -9.86 -9.82
C ALA A 103 7.62 -9.07 -9.51
N ALA A 104 7.76 -7.88 -8.92
CA ALA A 104 6.65 -6.98 -8.60
C ALA A 104 5.91 -6.48 -9.85
N ARG A 105 6.65 -6.08 -10.88
CA ARG A 105 6.07 -5.68 -12.18
C ARG A 105 5.29 -6.83 -12.81
N THR A 106 5.87 -8.03 -12.81
CA THR A 106 5.22 -9.24 -13.34
C THR A 106 3.96 -9.59 -12.56
N ALA A 107 3.97 -9.44 -11.23
CA ALA A 107 2.81 -9.68 -10.38
C ALA A 107 1.65 -8.72 -10.70
N ILE A 108 1.95 -7.43 -10.84
CA ILE A 108 0.95 -6.43 -11.25
C ILE A 108 0.42 -6.73 -12.65
N ALA A 109 1.30 -7.10 -13.60
CA ALA A 109 0.89 -7.47 -14.94
C ALA A 109 0.01 -8.73 -14.98
N ALA A 110 0.28 -9.71 -14.11
CA ALA A 110 -0.55 -10.92 -13.97
C ALA A 110 -2.01 -10.60 -13.58
N ASN A 111 -2.24 -9.44 -12.95
CA ASN A 111 -3.59 -9.00 -12.60
C ASN A 111 -4.45 -8.67 -13.83
N TYR A 112 -3.87 -8.23 -14.94
CA TYR A 112 -4.60 -7.99 -16.20
C TYR A 112 -5.14 -9.29 -16.84
N GLN A 113 -4.61 -10.44 -16.40
CA GLN A 113 -5.13 -11.77 -16.75
C GLN A 113 -6.01 -12.39 -15.65
N GLY A 114 -6.26 -11.67 -14.55
CA GLY A 114 -6.98 -12.21 -13.38
C GLY A 114 -6.20 -13.30 -12.63
N ARG A 115 -4.88 -13.36 -12.79
CA ARG A 115 -4.01 -14.43 -12.27
C ARG A 115 -3.05 -13.98 -11.19
N HIS A 116 -3.17 -12.74 -10.69
CA HIS A 116 -2.27 -12.23 -9.65
C HIS A 116 -2.18 -13.16 -8.43
N ALA A 117 -3.31 -13.59 -7.86
CA ALA A 117 -3.31 -14.42 -6.65
C ALA A 117 -2.57 -15.75 -6.86
N ALA A 118 -2.78 -16.41 -8.01
CA ALA A 118 -2.09 -17.66 -8.35
C ALA A 118 -0.59 -17.42 -8.55
N PHE A 119 -0.21 -16.35 -9.25
CA PHE A 119 1.18 -15.97 -9.46
C PHE A 119 1.89 -15.60 -8.16
N ASN A 120 1.27 -14.75 -7.33
CA ASN A 120 1.77 -14.38 -6.01
C ASN A 120 2.03 -15.62 -5.15
N ASN A 121 1.07 -16.55 -5.09
CA ASN A 121 1.23 -17.80 -4.33
C ASN A 121 2.38 -18.65 -4.89
N ALA A 122 2.48 -18.85 -6.21
CA ALA A 122 3.55 -19.63 -6.83
C ALA A 122 4.93 -19.02 -6.57
N LEU A 123 5.05 -17.70 -6.65
CA LEU A 123 6.32 -16.99 -6.49
C LEU A 123 6.76 -16.94 -5.03
N MET A 124 5.84 -16.73 -4.07
CA MET A 124 6.12 -16.75 -2.63
C MET A 124 6.56 -18.13 -2.12
N GLN A 125 6.16 -19.20 -2.80
CA GLN A 125 6.57 -20.57 -2.49
C GLN A 125 7.89 -20.99 -3.15
N THR A 126 8.51 -20.12 -3.96
CA THR A 126 9.79 -20.42 -4.63
C THR A 126 10.89 -20.60 -3.59
N GLN A 127 11.66 -21.70 -3.71
CA GLN A 127 12.81 -21.95 -2.87
C GLN A 127 14.03 -21.14 -3.30
N GLY A 128 14.84 -20.70 -2.37
CA GLY A 128 16.05 -19.92 -2.65
C GLY A 128 15.78 -18.49 -3.13
N ARG A 129 16.72 -17.93 -3.89
CA ARG A 129 16.63 -16.57 -4.45
C ARG A 129 15.70 -16.56 -5.66
N ILE A 130 14.93 -15.49 -5.80
CA ILE A 130 14.16 -15.24 -7.01
C ILE A 130 15.12 -14.86 -8.15
N THR A 131 14.85 -15.40 -9.31
CA THR A 131 15.52 -15.13 -10.58
C THR A 131 14.47 -14.92 -11.67
N SER A 132 14.85 -14.36 -12.82
CA SER A 132 13.93 -14.24 -13.96
C SER A 132 13.38 -15.61 -14.39
N GLN A 133 14.20 -16.67 -14.27
CA GLN A 133 13.73 -18.03 -14.55
C GLN A 133 12.66 -18.50 -13.54
N SER A 134 12.84 -18.24 -12.25
CA SER A 134 11.84 -18.62 -11.24
C SER A 134 10.54 -17.80 -11.38
N ILE A 135 10.63 -16.53 -11.83
CA ILE A 135 9.48 -15.71 -12.20
C ILE A 135 8.71 -16.35 -13.36
N ARG A 136 9.42 -16.80 -14.40
CA ARG A 136 8.81 -17.53 -15.52
C ARG A 136 8.13 -18.81 -15.08
N ILE A 137 8.79 -19.65 -14.28
CA ILE A 137 8.23 -20.87 -13.74
C ILE A 137 6.96 -20.60 -12.92
N ALA A 138 6.97 -19.53 -12.10
CA ALA A 138 5.80 -19.12 -11.33
C ALA A 138 4.65 -18.68 -12.23
N ALA A 139 4.95 -18.00 -13.33
CA ALA A 139 3.95 -17.59 -14.34
C ALA A 139 3.29 -18.82 -15.00
N ASP A 140 4.09 -19.80 -15.38
CA ASP A 140 3.60 -21.06 -15.97
C ASP A 140 2.72 -21.84 -14.96
N ARG A 141 3.14 -21.94 -13.69
CA ARG A 141 2.36 -22.58 -12.61
C ARG A 141 1.04 -21.85 -12.32
N ALA A 142 1.03 -20.51 -12.47
CA ALA A 142 -0.16 -19.70 -12.30
C ALA A 142 -1.13 -19.78 -13.50
N GLY A 143 -0.76 -20.47 -14.60
CA GLY A 143 -1.53 -20.56 -15.83
C GLY A 143 -1.60 -19.23 -16.57
N LEU A 144 -0.55 -18.41 -16.51
CA LEU A 144 -0.43 -17.16 -17.26
C LEU A 144 -0.07 -17.46 -18.73
N ASP A 145 -0.72 -16.76 -19.63
CA ASP A 145 -0.23 -16.62 -21.01
C ASP A 145 1.00 -15.69 -20.99
N TRP A 146 2.17 -16.26 -21.25
CA TRP A 146 3.42 -15.51 -21.17
C TRP A 146 3.56 -14.45 -22.26
N ALA A 147 3.10 -14.73 -23.48
CA ALA A 147 3.18 -13.75 -24.56
C ALA A 147 2.30 -12.53 -24.25
N ARG A 148 1.09 -12.78 -23.77
CA ARG A 148 0.19 -11.73 -23.30
C ARG A 148 0.76 -10.99 -22.10
N LEU A 149 1.40 -11.70 -21.13
CA LEU A 149 2.04 -11.07 -19.99
C LEU A 149 3.13 -10.09 -20.39
N GLN A 150 3.97 -10.46 -21.37
CA GLN A 150 5.00 -9.57 -21.91
C GLN A 150 4.39 -8.36 -22.62
N ALA A 151 3.32 -8.57 -23.39
CA ALA A 151 2.58 -7.47 -24.03
C ALA A 151 1.93 -6.54 -22.98
N ASP A 152 1.35 -7.09 -21.91
CA ASP A 152 0.76 -6.31 -20.83
C ASP A 152 1.82 -5.50 -20.05
N LEU A 153 3.03 -6.06 -19.84
CA LEU A 153 4.15 -5.34 -19.23
C LEU A 153 4.58 -4.12 -20.04
N VAL A 154 4.59 -4.23 -21.39
CA VAL A 154 4.90 -3.12 -22.27
C VAL A 154 3.76 -2.11 -22.34
N LYS A 155 2.54 -2.61 -22.54
CA LYS A 155 1.34 -1.77 -22.70
C LYS A 155 1.04 -0.93 -21.46
N HIS A 156 1.29 -1.47 -20.29
CA HIS A 156 0.96 -0.86 -19.00
C HIS A 156 2.19 -0.42 -18.20
N ASP A 157 3.34 -0.27 -18.86
CA ASP A 157 4.63 0.07 -18.25
C ASP A 157 4.54 1.24 -17.27
N GLU A 158 4.06 2.39 -17.74
CA GLU A 158 3.93 3.61 -16.93
C GLU A 158 2.96 3.42 -15.73
N ALA A 159 1.85 2.73 -15.95
CA ALA A 159 0.86 2.51 -14.90
C ALA A 159 1.40 1.58 -13.79
N ILE A 160 2.13 0.53 -14.17
CA ILE A 160 2.79 -0.40 -13.26
C ILE A 160 3.87 0.32 -12.45
N ASP A 161 4.74 1.08 -13.11
CA ASP A 161 5.82 1.82 -12.45
C ASP A 161 5.27 2.91 -11.52
N ALA A 162 4.23 3.60 -11.94
CA ALA A 162 3.53 4.57 -11.09
C ALA A 162 2.90 3.90 -9.86
N ALA A 163 2.36 2.68 -9.97
CA ALA A 163 1.82 1.92 -8.85
C ALA A 163 2.91 1.53 -7.84
N LEU A 164 4.07 1.05 -8.31
CA LEU A 164 5.23 0.77 -7.46
C LEU A 164 5.76 2.02 -6.77
N ALA A 165 5.84 3.14 -7.49
CA ALA A 165 6.25 4.43 -6.92
C ALA A 165 5.25 4.93 -5.87
N ARG A 166 3.94 4.78 -6.09
CA ARG A 166 2.91 5.09 -5.08
C ARG A 166 3.07 4.21 -3.86
N THR A 167 3.26 2.90 -4.03
CA THR A 167 3.51 1.97 -2.92
C THR A 167 4.70 2.41 -2.08
N HIS A 168 5.81 2.78 -2.71
CA HIS A 168 6.99 3.30 -2.00
C HIS A 168 6.66 4.57 -1.20
N ARG A 169 5.96 5.54 -1.80
CA ARG A 169 5.54 6.77 -1.10
C ARG A 169 4.63 6.47 0.08
N TYR A 170 3.66 5.59 -0.07
CA TYR A 170 2.75 5.20 1.01
C TYR A 170 3.49 4.51 2.15
N ALA A 171 4.36 3.56 1.84
CA ALA A 171 5.18 2.88 2.84
C ALA A 171 6.00 3.88 3.68
N ARG A 172 6.63 4.85 3.01
CA ARG A 172 7.38 5.94 3.69
C ARG A 172 6.47 6.84 4.52
N ALA A 173 5.31 7.22 3.99
CA ALA A 173 4.36 8.12 4.66
C ALA A 173 3.78 7.53 5.95
N ILE A 174 3.62 6.19 6.02
CA ILE A 174 3.17 5.50 7.25
C ILE A 174 4.32 4.94 8.08
N GLY A 175 5.57 5.32 7.78
CA GLY A 175 6.75 5.01 8.59
C GLY A 175 7.25 3.56 8.50
N LEU A 176 6.97 2.84 7.39
CA LEU A 176 7.48 1.49 7.23
C LEU A 176 9.00 1.47 7.05
N ALA A 177 9.67 0.59 7.79
CA ALA A 177 11.11 0.36 7.70
C ALA A 177 11.48 -0.79 6.73
N GLY A 178 10.51 -1.62 6.32
CA GLY A 178 10.74 -2.77 5.44
C GLY A 178 9.51 -3.65 5.29
N THR A 179 9.73 -4.83 4.69
CA THR A 179 8.70 -5.83 4.41
C THR A 179 8.88 -7.10 5.26
N PRO A 180 7.81 -7.86 5.55
CA PRO A 180 6.42 -7.51 5.29
C PRO A 180 5.90 -6.44 6.25
N ALA A 181 4.84 -5.74 5.84
CA ALA A 181 4.02 -4.96 6.76
C ALA A 181 2.55 -5.08 6.33
N LEU A 182 1.65 -5.09 7.30
CA LEU A 182 0.22 -5.25 7.06
C LEU A 182 -0.53 -4.07 7.65
N VAL A 183 -1.49 -3.54 6.89
CA VAL A 183 -2.47 -2.57 7.40
C VAL A 183 -3.82 -3.25 7.39
N ILE A 184 -4.43 -3.47 8.57
CA ILE A 184 -5.72 -4.13 8.74
C ILE A 184 -6.67 -3.16 9.43
N GLY A 185 -7.67 -2.65 8.69
CA GLY A 185 -8.43 -1.51 9.18
C GLY A 185 -7.47 -0.37 9.54
N ARG A 186 -7.50 0.10 10.79
CA ARG A 186 -6.61 1.16 11.30
C ARG A 186 -5.29 0.65 11.92
N TYR A 187 -5.10 -0.67 11.98
CA TYR A 187 -3.95 -1.28 12.65
C TYR A 187 -2.79 -1.50 11.69
N LEU A 188 -1.59 -1.11 12.10
CA LEU A 188 -0.34 -1.38 11.41
C LEU A 188 0.43 -2.49 12.14
N LEU A 189 0.70 -3.59 11.44
CA LEU A 189 1.46 -4.74 11.94
C LEU A 189 2.76 -4.81 11.13
N PRO A 190 3.89 -4.35 11.67
CA PRO A 190 5.19 -4.47 11.01
C PRO A 190 5.77 -5.88 11.20
N GLY A 191 6.45 -6.37 10.16
CA GLY A 191 7.12 -7.68 10.19
C GLY A 191 6.19 -8.87 9.98
N ALA A 192 6.78 -10.06 10.05
CA ALA A 192 6.04 -11.32 9.93
C ALA A 192 5.33 -11.63 11.25
N VAL A 193 4.02 -11.78 11.18
CA VAL A 193 3.15 -12.12 12.31
C VAL A 193 2.52 -13.50 12.09
N GLU A 194 2.20 -14.18 13.19
CA GLU A 194 1.57 -15.51 13.15
C GLU A 194 0.05 -15.40 12.90
N LEU A 195 -0.57 -16.48 12.44
CA LEU A 195 -1.99 -16.54 12.11
C LEU A 195 -2.94 -16.10 13.25
N PRO A 196 -2.72 -16.45 14.53
CA PRO A 196 -3.56 -15.96 15.63
C PRO A 196 -3.59 -14.44 15.71
N THR A 197 -2.44 -13.78 15.59
CA THR A 197 -2.34 -12.30 15.58
C THR A 197 -3.09 -11.68 14.39
N LEU A 198 -3.02 -12.30 13.22
CA LEU A 198 -3.77 -11.87 12.04
C LEU A 198 -5.29 -11.93 12.28
N ARG A 199 -5.78 -13.04 12.86
CA ARG A 199 -7.20 -13.21 13.19
C ARG A 199 -7.67 -12.17 14.20
N GLU A 200 -6.88 -11.92 15.24
CA GLU A 200 -7.16 -10.90 16.25
C GLU A 200 -7.23 -9.49 15.64
N ALA A 201 -6.30 -9.14 14.77
CA ALA A 201 -6.27 -7.85 14.11
C ALA A 201 -7.48 -7.64 13.18
N VAL A 202 -7.88 -8.68 12.43
CA VAL A 202 -9.10 -8.64 11.60
C VAL A 202 -10.34 -8.50 12.46
N ALA A 203 -10.45 -9.28 13.55
CA ALA A 203 -11.59 -9.17 14.47
C ALA A 203 -11.67 -7.80 15.13
N ALA A 204 -10.54 -7.22 15.54
CA ALA A 204 -10.46 -5.87 16.10
C ALA A 204 -10.84 -4.79 15.08
N ALA A 205 -10.36 -4.92 13.82
CA ALA A 205 -10.73 -4.00 12.73
C ALA A 205 -12.23 -4.04 12.44
N ARG A 206 -12.83 -5.25 12.46
CA ARG A 206 -14.26 -5.45 12.22
C ARG A 206 -15.12 -4.80 13.31
N ARG A 207 -14.72 -4.91 14.60
CA ARG A 207 -15.40 -4.21 15.70
C ARG A 207 -15.30 -2.69 15.55
N GLY A 208 -14.13 -2.16 15.18
CA GLY A 208 -13.95 -0.71 15.02
C GLY A 208 -14.57 -0.12 13.74
N ASN A 209 -15.12 -0.93 12.86
CA ASN A 209 -15.91 -0.48 11.71
C ASN A 209 -17.42 -0.47 12.01
N ALA A 210 -17.84 -1.06 13.14
CA ALA A 210 -19.25 -1.14 13.56
C ALA A 210 -19.66 0.04 14.48
N ASP A 211 -18.67 0.79 14.99
CA ASP A 211 -18.85 1.99 15.80
C ASP A 211 -18.78 3.26 14.91
#